data_a16465f6a1ea28cf9302e650cf673c0d
#
_entry.id   a16465f6a1ea28cf9302e650cf673c0d
#
_cell.length_a   1.000
_cell.length_b   1.000
_cell.length_c   1.000
_cell.angle_alpha   90.00
_cell.angle_beta   90.00
_cell.angle_gamma   90.00
#
_symmetry.space_group_name_H-M   'P 1'
#
loop_
_entity.id
_entity.type
_entity.pdbx_description
1 polymer ?
#
loop_
_entity_poly.entity_id
_entity_poly.type
_entity_poly.pdbx_seq_one_letter_code
_entity_poly.pdbx_strand_id
1 'polypeptide(L)'
;MTISLSCAFATSSQSHEHAAIAEQLGYKRAWFYDSPALYPDVWVQLCRAAERTERIGLGPGVLVPNLRHPMTNAAAIATLVEIAGQERVAVGLGSGFTARLTLGQRPLTWSAV
;
A
#
# COMPACT_ATOMS: atom_id res chain seq x y z
N MET A 1 27.40 9.41 -5.03
CA MET A 1 25.97 9.32 -5.36
C MET A 1 25.37 8.09 -4.69
N THR A 2 24.25 8.24 -4.04
CA THR A 2 23.55 7.13 -3.39
C THR A 2 22.29 6.78 -4.19
N ILE A 3 22.12 5.50 -4.49
CA ILE A 3 20.90 5.01 -5.17
C ILE A 3 20.01 4.40 -4.11
N SER A 4 18.73 4.81 -4.10
CA SER A 4 17.69 4.22 -3.27
C SER A 4 16.80 3.34 -4.12
N LEU A 5 16.51 2.14 -3.63
CA LEU A 5 15.65 1.19 -4.31
C LEU A 5 14.38 0.98 -3.50
N SER A 6 13.27 0.91 -4.21
CA SER A 6 11.98 0.49 -3.66
C SER A 6 11.57 -0.81 -4.33
N CYS A 7 10.73 -1.58 -3.64
CA CYS A 7 10.11 -2.77 -4.21
C CYS A 7 8.59 -2.59 -4.18
N ALA A 8 7.90 -3.38 -4.99
CA ALA A 8 6.45 -3.38 -5.03
C ALA A 8 5.97 -4.81 -5.26
N PHE A 9 4.89 -5.20 -4.58
CA PHE A 9 4.37 -6.55 -4.73
C PHE A 9 2.88 -6.63 -4.40
N ALA A 10 2.27 -7.67 -4.94
CA ALA A 10 0.91 -8.03 -4.59
C ALA A 10 0.84 -8.42 -3.12
N THR A 11 -0.24 -8.05 -2.45
CA THR A 11 -0.42 -8.44 -1.06
C THR A 11 -0.70 -9.93 -0.91
N SER A 12 -0.25 -10.47 0.21
CA SER A 12 -0.54 -11.84 0.63
C SER A 12 -0.58 -11.86 2.15
N SER A 13 -0.96 -12.99 2.71
CA SER A 13 -0.91 -13.17 4.17
C SER A 13 0.50 -13.14 4.72
N GLN A 14 1.52 -13.14 3.86
CA GLN A 14 2.94 -13.12 4.21
C GLN A 14 3.61 -11.79 3.87
N SER A 15 2.85 -10.77 3.48
CA SER A 15 3.43 -9.48 3.09
C SER A 15 4.26 -8.85 4.20
N HIS A 16 3.89 -9.06 5.47
CA HIS A 16 4.67 -8.57 6.60
C HIS A 16 6.08 -9.20 6.66
N GLU A 17 6.20 -10.48 6.30
CA GLU A 17 7.49 -11.16 6.21
C GLU A 17 8.30 -10.65 5.02
N HIS A 18 7.65 -10.44 3.87
CA HIS A 18 8.30 -9.90 2.68
C HIS A 18 8.83 -8.48 2.95
N ALA A 19 8.07 -7.66 3.65
CA ALA A 19 8.50 -6.32 4.04
C ALA A 19 9.72 -6.38 4.98
N ALA A 20 9.74 -7.31 5.92
CA ALA A 20 10.88 -7.49 6.81
C ALA A 20 12.14 -7.92 6.05
N ILE A 21 12.00 -8.80 5.07
CA ILE A 21 13.12 -9.21 4.21
C ILE A 21 13.61 -8.01 3.39
N ALA A 22 12.69 -7.24 2.80
CA ALA A 22 13.04 -6.04 2.04
C ALA A 22 13.80 -5.04 2.91
N GLU A 23 13.39 -4.85 4.16
CA GLU A 23 14.08 -3.98 5.10
C GLU A 23 15.52 -4.46 5.36
N GLN A 24 15.69 -5.75 5.60
CA GLN A 24 17.02 -6.35 5.81
C GLN A 24 17.93 -6.20 4.59
N LEU A 25 17.35 -6.24 3.39
CA LEU A 25 18.10 -6.07 2.14
C LEU A 25 18.40 -4.62 1.81
N GLY A 26 17.89 -3.66 2.59
CA GLY A 26 18.19 -2.25 2.41
C GLY A 26 17.25 -1.49 1.49
N TYR A 27 16.13 -2.07 1.10
CA TYR A 27 15.13 -1.33 0.34
C TYR A 27 14.58 -0.18 1.18
N LYS A 28 14.39 0.97 0.55
CA LYS A 28 13.90 2.17 1.24
C LYS A 28 12.40 2.15 1.43
N ARG A 29 11.66 1.50 0.54
CA ARG A 29 10.20 1.46 0.57
C ARG A 29 9.67 0.19 -0.06
N ALA A 30 8.57 -0.32 0.50
CA ALA A 30 7.77 -1.38 -0.09
C ALA A 30 6.38 -0.82 -0.42
N TRP A 31 5.98 -0.98 -1.68
CA TRP A 31 4.66 -0.59 -2.17
C TRP A 31 3.78 -1.82 -2.27
N PHE A 32 2.58 -1.75 -1.71
CA PHE A 32 1.62 -2.85 -1.74
C PHE A 32 0.49 -2.52 -2.71
N TYR A 33 0.09 -3.50 -3.53
CA TYR A 33 -0.97 -3.32 -4.51
C TYR A 33 -2.35 -3.33 -3.84
N ASP A 34 -3.27 -2.52 -4.37
CA ASP A 34 -4.65 -2.44 -3.91
C ASP A 34 -5.59 -3.05 -4.96
N SER A 35 -5.73 -4.36 -4.91
CA SER A 35 -6.61 -5.13 -5.81
C SER A 35 -7.41 -6.14 -4.99
N PRO A 36 -8.43 -5.68 -4.26
CA PRO A 36 -9.12 -6.52 -3.27
C PRO A 36 -9.87 -7.71 -3.85
N ALA A 37 -10.21 -7.67 -5.14
CA ALA A 37 -10.82 -8.83 -5.80
C ALA A 37 -9.82 -9.98 -6.02
N LEU A 38 -8.52 -9.69 -6.02
CA LEU A 38 -7.46 -10.66 -6.33
C LEU A 38 -6.60 -11.01 -5.12
N TYR A 39 -6.39 -10.07 -4.21
CA TYR A 39 -5.41 -10.18 -3.13
C TYR A 39 -6.00 -9.70 -1.80
N PRO A 40 -5.40 -10.11 -0.67
CA PRO A 40 -5.80 -9.62 0.66
C PRO A 40 -5.79 -8.09 0.76
N ASP A 41 -6.60 -7.56 1.67
CA ASP A 41 -6.76 -6.11 1.83
C ASP A 41 -5.43 -5.39 2.08
N VAL A 42 -5.20 -4.33 1.33
CA VAL A 42 -3.92 -3.60 1.36
C VAL A 42 -3.66 -2.97 2.73
N TRP A 43 -4.68 -2.37 3.35
CA TRP A 43 -4.49 -1.67 4.62
C TRP A 43 -4.17 -2.62 5.77
N VAL A 44 -4.84 -3.78 5.80
CA VAL A 44 -4.56 -4.80 6.82
C VAL A 44 -3.11 -5.27 6.70
N GLN A 45 -2.67 -5.57 5.48
CA GLN A 45 -1.30 -6.06 5.28
C GLN A 45 -0.26 -4.98 5.56
N LEU A 46 -0.54 -3.72 5.23
CA LEU A 46 0.35 -2.60 5.56
C LEU A 46 0.52 -2.42 7.06
N CYS A 47 -0.57 -2.52 7.83
CA CYS A 47 -0.49 -2.42 9.29
C CYS A 47 0.31 -3.57 9.88
N ARG A 48 0.11 -4.80 9.39
CA ARG A 48 0.92 -5.94 9.83
C ARG A 48 2.40 -5.74 9.51
N ALA A 49 2.70 -5.24 8.31
CA ALA A 49 4.07 -4.95 7.91
C ALA A 49 4.70 -3.85 8.78
N ALA A 50 3.93 -2.82 9.11
CA ALA A 50 4.40 -1.74 9.97
C ALA A 50 4.80 -2.24 11.36
N GLU A 51 4.05 -3.16 11.92
CA GLU A 51 4.37 -3.76 13.22
C GLU A 51 5.58 -4.68 13.16
N ARG A 52 5.83 -5.28 12.00
CA ARG A 52 6.92 -6.25 11.79
C ARG A 52 8.25 -5.61 11.42
N THR A 53 8.26 -4.33 11.07
CA THR A 53 9.44 -3.60 10.57
C THR A 53 9.67 -2.33 11.38
N GLU A 54 10.83 -1.72 11.23
CA GLU A 54 11.19 -0.52 12.02
C GLU A 54 11.49 0.70 11.17
N ARG A 55 12.01 0.53 9.95
CA ARG A 55 12.56 1.64 9.17
C ARG A 55 11.97 1.76 7.77
N ILE A 56 11.65 0.64 7.12
CA ILE A 56 11.24 0.65 5.72
C ILE A 56 9.96 1.48 5.54
N GLY A 57 9.94 2.30 4.51
CA GLY A 57 8.75 3.04 4.12
C GLY A 57 7.67 2.09 3.61
N LEU A 58 6.42 2.39 3.90
CA LEU A 58 5.28 1.54 3.56
C LEU A 58 4.15 2.38 2.98
N GLY A 59 3.42 1.82 2.05
CA GLY A 59 2.24 2.47 1.51
C GLY A 59 1.64 1.72 0.35
N PRO A 60 0.39 2.04 0.01
CA PRO A 60 -0.23 1.45 -1.17
C PRO A 60 0.32 2.09 -2.43
N GLY A 61 0.68 1.28 -3.36
CA GLY A 61 1.11 1.73 -4.66
C GLY A 61 0.48 0.88 -5.75
N VAL A 62 -0.70 1.29 -6.22
CA VAL A 62 -1.41 2.51 -5.84
C VAL A 62 -2.66 2.19 -5.04
N LEU A 63 -3.09 3.13 -4.19
CA LEU A 63 -4.43 3.10 -3.60
C LEU A 63 -5.43 3.47 -4.68
N VAL A 64 -6.52 2.73 -4.75
CA VAL A 64 -7.66 3.05 -5.62
C VAL A 64 -8.72 3.74 -4.74
N PRO A 65 -8.81 5.08 -4.76
CA PRO A 65 -9.56 5.81 -3.72
C PRO A 65 -11.04 5.45 -3.65
N ASN A 66 -11.64 5.16 -4.79
CA ASN A 66 -13.09 4.98 -4.88
C ASN A 66 -13.55 3.52 -4.66
N LEU A 67 -12.64 2.63 -4.23
CA LEU A 67 -13.03 1.29 -3.80
C LEU A 67 -13.61 1.29 -2.38
N ARG A 68 -13.33 2.32 -1.60
CA ARG A 68 -13.79 2.47 -0.22
C ARG A 68 -14.31 3.88 -0.02
N HIS A 69 -15.16 4.06 0.99
CA HIS A 69 -15.56 5.41 1.38
C HIS A 69 -14.31 6.22 1.80
N PRO A 70 -14.22 7.51 1.41
CA PRO A 70 -13.05 8.33 1.78
C PRO A 70 -12.75 8.34 3.28
N MET A 71 -13.77 8.31 4.12
CA MET A 71 -13.61 8.24 5.58
C MET A 71 -12.86 6.96 6.00
N THR A 72 -13.16 5.83 5.33
CA THR A 72 -12.51 4.55 5.62
C THR A 72 -11.04 4.59 5.24
N ASN A 73 -10.72 5.16 4.08
CA ASN A 73 -9.32 5.34 3.67
C ASN A 73 -8.59 6.28 4.64
N ALA A 74 -9.22 7.38 5.04
CA ALA A 74 -8.60 8.32 5.97
C ALA A 74 -8.30 7.66 7.32
N ALA A 75 -9.23 6.87 7.84
CA ALA A 75 -9.03 6.14 9.10
C ALA A 75 -7.89 5.13 8.98
N ALA A 76 -7.79 4.44 7.84
CA ALA A 76 -6.72 3.46 7.60
C ALA A 76 -5.35 4.14 7.52
N ILE A 77 -5.27 5.28 6.81
CA ILE A 77 -4.03 6.06 6.72
C ILE A 77 -3.61 6.53 8.13
N ALA A 78 -4.54 7.08 8.89
CA ALA A 78 -4.25 7.55 10.24
C ALA A 78 -3.74 6.41 11.13
N THR A 79 -4.34 5.23 11.02
CA THR A 79 -3.93 4.05 11.79
C THR A 79 -2.51 3.61 11.38
N LEU A 80 -2.23 3.58 10.09
CA LEU A 80 -0.88 3.21 9.61
C LEU A 80 0.17 4.22 10.09
N VAL A 81 -0.15 5.50 10.05
CA VAL A 81 0.75 6.56 10.55
C VAL A 81 0.99 6.40 12.05
N GLU A 82 -0.05 6.06 12.81
CA GLU A 82 0.09 5.83 14.26
C GLU A 82 1.04 4.67 14.57
N ILE A 83 0.97 3.60 13.77
CA ILE A 83 1.83 2.41 13.97
C ILE A 83 3.26 2.67 13.47
N ALA A 84 3.40 3.20 12.27
CA ALA A 84 4.68 3.29 11.56
C ALA A 84 5.43 4.60 11.77
N GLY A 85 4.72 5.67 12.08
CA GLY A 85 5.27 7.03 12.05
C GLY A 85 5.07 7.67 10.68
N GLN A 86 4.87 8.99 10.71
CA GLN A 86 4.53 9.76 9.51
C GLN A 86 5.60 9.65 8.41
N GLU A 87 6.87 9.61 8.77
CA GLU A 87 7.99 9.59 7.83
C GLU A 87 8.03 8.31 6.99
N ARG A 88 7.46 7.23 7.50
CA ARG A 88 7.48 5.94 6.82
C ARG A 88 6.30 5.76 5.87
N VAL A 89 5.27 6.59 5.97
CA VAL A 89 4.02 6.39 5.21
C VAL A 89 3.96 7.29 4.00
N ALA A 90 3.70 6.70 2.85
CA ALA A 90 3.39 7.41 1.62
C ALA A 90 2.25 6.69 0.91
N VAL A 91 1.39 7.45 0.26
CA VAL A 91 0.22 6.92 -0.43
C VAL A 91 0.29 7.32 -1.90
N GLY A 92 0.44 6.33 -2.77
CA GLY A 92 0.32 6.54 -4.21
C GLY A 92 -1.13 6.35 -4.62
N LEU A 93 -1.68 7.31 -5.36
CA LEU A 93 -3.06 7.25 -5.84
C LEU A 93 -3.08 6.87 -7.31
N GLY A 94 -4.05 6.08 -7.72
CA GLY A 94 -4.21 5.67 -9.09
C GLY A 94 -5.67 5.49 -9.48
N SER A 95 -5.91 5.40 -10.79
CA SER A 95 -7.26 5.23 -11.35
C SER A 95 -7.85 3.84 -11.14
N GLY A 96 -7.00 2.86 -10.80
CA GLY A 96 -7.46 1.52 -10.48
C GLY A 96 -7.76 0.66 -11.69
N PHE A 97 -6.91 0.68 -12.70
CA PHE A 97 -7.13 -0.09 -13.93
C PHE A 97 -7.45 -1.56 -13.63
N THR A 98 -6.51 -2.30 -13.04
CA THR A 98 -6.71 -3.72 -12.74
C THR A 98 -7.77 -3.94 -11.67
N ALA A 99 -7.68 -3.19 -10.57
CA ALA A 99 -8.57 -3.39 -9.43
C ALA A 99 -10.05 -3.14 -9.79
N ARG A 100 -10.31 -2.12 -10.60
CA ARG A 100 -11.68 -1.79 -10.99
C ARG A 100 -12.19 -2.71 -12.10
N LEU A 101 -11.35 -3.06 -13.07
CA LEU A 101 -11.76 -3.97 -14.15
C LEU A 101 -12.13 -5.36 -13.61
N THR A 102 -11.41 -5.88 -12.62
CA THR A 102 -11.74 -7.17 -12.00
C THR A 102 -13.07 -7.15 -11.25
N LEU A 103 -13.56 -5.96 -10.89
CA LEU A 103 -14.88 -5.77 -10.27
C LEU A 103 -15.96 -5.41 -11.30
N GLY A 104 -15.63 -5.42 -12.59
CA GLY A 104 -16.56 -5.01 -13.65
C GLY A 104 -16.76 -3.51 -13.73
N GLN A 105 -15.87 -2.72 -13.18
CA GLN A 105 -15.93 -1.26 -13.16
C GLN A 105 -14.89 -0.67 -14.11
N ARG A 106 -15.19 0.52 -14.66
CA ARG A 106 -14.23 1.22 -15.50
C ARG A 106 -13.17 1.92 -14.64
N PRO A 107 -11.93 2.07 -15.15
CA PRO A 107 -10.94 2.92 -14.49
C PRO A 107 -11.46 4.36 -14.38
N LEU A 108 -11.03 5.05 -13.34
CA LEU A 108 -11.44 6.43 -13.10
C LEU A 108 -10.66 7.40 -14.01
N THR A 109 -11.29 8.51 -14.34
CA THR A 109 -10.59 9.63 -14.94
C THR A 109 -9.80 10.38 -13.86
N TRP A 110 -8.81 11.18 -14.28
CA TRP A 110 -8.03 11.96 -13.31
C TRP A 110 -8.89 12.95 -12.54
N SER A 111 -9.94 13.47 -13.14
CA SER A 111 -10.86 14.39 -12.45
C SER A 111 -11.69 13.70 -11.37
N ALA A 112 -11.78 12.36 -11.40
CA ALA A 112 -12.56 11.58 -10.44
C ALA A 112 -11.71 10.88 -9.38
N VAL A 113 -10.40 10.91 -9.51
CA VAL A 113 -9.47 10.27 -8.56
C VAL A 113 -9.38 11.04 -7.24
#